data_f010d63b6ef76240c0c91766019fc4bf
#
_entry.id   f010d63b6ef76240c0c91766019fc4bf
#
_cell.length_a   1.000
_cell.length_b   1.000
_cell.length_c   1.000
_cell.angle_alpha   90.00
_cell.angle_beta   90.00
_cell.angle_gamma   90.00
#
_symmetry.space_group_name_H-M   'P 1'
#
loop_
_entity.id
_entity.type
_entity.pdbx_description
1 polymer ?
#
loop_
_entity_poly.entity_id
_entity_poly.type
_entity_poly.pdbx_seq_one_letter_code
_entity_poly.pdbx_strand_id
1 'polypeptide(L)'
;MHDYRSFALCARPTIGPAPMIVMLLALLSPLDAYAQRASSPPSCDRLASSALPNTTITSALSVAAGSFTPPQPAGGTPAAPFSDLPAFCRVVASTRVLNSDVTFEVWMPAQGWTGEFVPAGSSFWGGPIPFARMREVLRTGAVTVGTNLGIEGFNGPSFVIDHPEKLENLKMEPLHVVVDRARTLMATFYGSGPKFTVMNECGGGGSRDVLAVVQRFPADLDAAVAVNFTNYGTRHGVSQMWLHAATHRSADAFIPASKLAMLHKAVLNACDMNDGVKDDIIENPKQCKFDPAVLQCKGGDNADCLTASQVESVRRIYQTPRHSRTQEGIYGPMEPGSELGWADMIGGRDPYRYSLAYYRYMVYKDPTWTYSKKPANFDTDIDRAESPANIAINHTNPDLSGFVKRGGKLLLVGGWVDDLPPQNVVSYYESVVRTMGNQVRDSVRLFMVPGMHHCFGGTFPGAYQVDFDPVQAVRSWKTSGKAPDQIVVTTSGTGWPTRKRLVCAYPNVSKYTGNGDTADPANFTCGRP
;
A
#
# COMPACT_ATOMS: atom_id res chain seq x y z
N MET A 1 -1.31 38.07 -24.15
CA MET A 1 -0.89 39.08 -25.16
C MET A 1 0.60 39.15 -25.15
N HIS A 2 1.18 39.03 -26.35
CA HIS A 2 2.61 39.11 -26.74
C HIS A 2 3.47 37.88 -26.39
N ASP A 3 4.23 37.41 -27.28
CA ASP A 3 4.27 37.26 -28.76
C ASP A 3 5.55 36.49 -29.08
N TYR A 4 5.47 35.60 -30.03
CA TYR A 4 6.56 34.82 -30.62
C TYR A 4 7.56 35.70 -31.35
N ARG A 5 8.84 35.33 -31.36
CA ARG A 5 9.67 35.50 -32.56
C ARG A 5 10.80 34.47 -32.70
N SER A 6 10.73 33.82 -33.83
CA SER A 6 11.74 32.99 -34.49
C SER A 6 12.95 33.80 -34.92
N PHE A 7 14.12 33.16 -35.04
CA PHE A 7 15.17 33.60 -35.97
C PHE A 7 15.75 32.42 -36.74
N ALA A 8 15.58 32.47 -38.05
CA ALA A 8 16.27 31.70 -39.07
C ALA A 8 17.28 32.63 -39.79
N LEU A 9 18.43 32.09 -40.17
CA LEU A 9 19.34 32.64 -41.21
C LEU A 9 20.28 31.53 -41.63
N CYS A 10 20.21 31.03 -42.80
CA CYS A 10 20.74 31.38 -44.13
C CYS A 10 22.26 31.41 -44.23
N ALA A 11 22.82 30.51 -45.04
CA ALA A 11 23.66 30.84 -46.19
C ALA A 11 24.13 29.62 -47.00
N ARG A 12 24.01 29.76 -48.28
CA ARG A 12 24.52 28.95 -49.39
C ARG A 12 25.82 29.58 -49.90
N PRO A 13 26.43 29.18 -51.05
CA PRO A 13 26.81 27.84 -51.62
C PRO A 13 28.24 27.88 -52.23
N THR A 14 28.79 26.77 -52.69
CA THR A 14 29.78 26.79 -53.82
C THR A 14 29.76 25.46 -54.61
N ILE A 15 30.04 25.58 -55.87
CA ILE A 15 29.77 24.81 -57.09
C ILE A 15 30.93 23.89 -57.50
N GLY A 16 30.62 22.65 -57.90
CA GLY A 16 31.05 21.85 -59.03
C GLY A 16 32.45 21.22 -59.12
N PRO A 17 32.76 20.28 -60.01
CA PRO A 17 32.02 19.77 -61.18
C PRO A 17 31.91 18.22 -61.27
N ALA A 18 31.03 17.75 -62.17
CA ALA A 18 30.80 16.40 -62.64
C ALA A 18 31.82 15.92 -63.73
N PRO A 19 31.66 14.77 -64.41
CA PRO A 19 31.06 13.48 -64.05
C PRO A 19 31.97 12.26 -64.37
N MET A 20 31.68 11.11 -63.80
CA MET A 20 32.19 9.84 -64.37
C MET A 20 31.08 8.78 -64.27
N ILE A 21 30.58 8.40 -65.45
CA ILE A 21 29.60 7.32 -65.66
C ILE A 21 30.34 6.00 -65.49
N VAL A 22 29.94 5.22 -64.47
CA VAL A 22 30.23 3.77 -64.40
C VAL A 22 28.93 3.02 -64.40
N MET A 23 28.71 2.30 -65.49
CA MET A 23 27.57 1.41 -65.70
C MET A 23 27.79 0.15 -64.89
N LEU A 24 27.05 -0.06 -63.80
CA LEU A 24 27.02 -1.31 -63.04
C LEU A 24 25.69 -2.00 -63.31
N LEU A 25 25.78 -3.20 -63.90
CA LEU A 25 24.67 -4.12 -64.07
C LEU A 25 24.06 -4.46 -62.70
N ALA A 26 22.80 -4.13 -62.53
CA ALA A 26 22.02 -4.58 -61.39
C ALA A 26 21.57 -6.01 -61.59
N LEU A 27 22.16 -6.95 -60.88
CA LEU A 27 21.60 -8.27 -60.60
C LEU A 27 20.40 -8.08 -59.64
N LEU A 28 19.19 -8.20 -60.16
CA LEU A 28 17.96 -8.27 -59.40
C LEU A 28 17.93 -9.63 -58.67
N SER A 29 18.33 -9.65 -57.42
CA SER A 29 17.96 -10.71 -56.49
C SER A 29 16.54 -10.44 -56.00
N PRO A 30 15.64 -11.42 -55.98
CA PRO A 30 14.35 -11.23 -55.34
C PRO A 30 14.59 -11.09 -53.80
N LEU A 31 14.42 -9.87 -53.28
CA LEU A 31 14.23 -9.67 -51.85
C LEU A 31 12.91 -10.36 -51.50
N ASP A 32 13.02 -11.56 -50.94
CA ASP A 32 11.93 -12.18 -50.24
C ASP A 32 11.48 -11.22 -49.14
N ALA A 33 10.40 -10.52 -49.40
CA ALA A 33 9.67 -9.77 -48.41
C ALA A 33 9.15 -10.77 -47.36
N TYR A 34 9.93 -11.03 -46.32
CA TYR A 34 9.38 -11.53 -45.07
C TYR A 34 8.41 -10.47 -44.57
N ALA A 35 7.20 -10.48 -45.14
CA ALA A 35 6.05 -9.85 -44.52
C ALA A 35 5.90 -10.54 -43.16
N GLN A 36 6.37 -9.90 -42.10
CA GLN A 36 5.93 -10.22 -40.74
C GLN A 36 4.40 -10.26 -40.80
N ARG A 37 3.85 -11.48 -40.82
CA ARG A 37 2.42 -11.65 -40.53
C ARG A 37 2.21 -11.03 -39.18
N ALA A 38 1.66 -9.83 -39.17
CA ALA A 38 1.02 -9.30 -38.00
C ALA A 38 -0.03 -10.35 -37.62
N SER A 39 0.28 -11.20 -36.66
CA SER A 39 -0.68 -12.14 -36.10
C SER A 39 -1.86 -11.30 -35.65
N SER A 40 -3.05 -11.62 -36.19
CA SER A 40 -4.29 -10.99 -35.72
C SER A 40 -4.28 -11.02 -34.20
N PRO A 41 -4.67 -9.94 -33.52
CA PRO A 41 -4.70 -9.93 -32.05
C PRO A 41 -5.47 -11.16 -31.58
N PRO A 42 -4.99 -11.85 -30.54
CA PRO A 42 -5.62 -13.06 -30.05
C PRO A 42 -7.09 -12.76 -29.70
N SER A 43 -8.00 -13.59 -30.20
CA SER A 43 -9.43 -13.43 -29.95
C SER A 43 -9.74 -13.73 -28.48
N CYS A 44 -10.27 -12.75 -27.76
CA CYS A 44 -10.68 -12.89 -26.35
C CYS A 44 -11.72 -14.02 -26.17
N ASP A 45 -12.63 -14.15 -27.14
CA ASP A 45 -13.74 -15.13 -27.08
C ASP A 45 -13.28 -16.58 -27.00
N ARG A 46 -12.09 -16.89 -27.51
CA ARG A 46 -11.50 -18.24 -27.41
C ARG A 46 -11.28 -18.68 -25.96
N LEU A 47 -11.08 -17.72 -25.07
CA LEU A 47 -10.84 -18.03 -23.66
C LEU A 47 -12.08 -18.59 -22.96
N ALA A 48 -13.29 -18.36 -23.50
CA ALA A 48 -14.53 -18.89 -22.93
C ALA A 48 -14.53 -20.43 -22.87
N SER A 49 -13.79 -21.10 -23.75
CA SER A 49 -13.68 -22.57 -23.78
C SER A 49 -12.40 -23.11 -23.11
N SER A 50 -11.64 -22.28 -22.43
CA SER A 50 -10.41 -22.71 -21.74
C SER A 50 -10.75 -23.63 -20.57
N ALA A 51 -10.15 -24.83 -20.56
CA ALA A 51 -10.29 -25.76 -19.46
C ALA A 51 -9.39 -25.34 -18.29
N LEU A 52 -9.99 -24.92 -17.19
CA LEU A 52 -9.31 -24.58 -15.94
C LEU A 52 -9.79 -25.48 -14.82
N PRO A 53 -8.92 -26.01 -13.95
CA PRO A 53 -9.33 -26.90 -12.87
C PRO A 53 -10.34 -26.24 -11.92
N ASN A 54 -11.46 -26.91 -11.64
CA ASN A 54 -12.54 -26.45 -10.73
C ASN A 54 -13.03 -25.03 -11.01
N THR A 55 -12.98 -24.60 -12.29
CA THR A 55 -13.25 -23.21 -12.66
C THR A 55 -14.24 -23.16 -13.81
N THR A 56 -15.23 -22.30 -13.71
CA THR A 56 -16.20 -22.00 -14.76
C THR A 56 -15.95 -20.57 -15.26
N ILE A 57 -15.61 -20.42 -16.54
CA ILE A 57 -15.54 -19.10 -17.18
C ILE A 57 -16.96 -18.70 -17.57
N THR A 58 -17.46 -17.62 -16.98
CA THR A 58 -18.80 -17.10 -17.23
C THR A 58 -18.85 -16.15 -18.42
N SER A 59 -17.76 -15.45 -18.67
CA SER A 59 -17.61 -14.63 -19.88
C SER A 59 -16.16 -14.38 -20.21
N ALA A 60 -15.88 -14.21 -21.52
CA ALA A 60 -14.61 -13.73 -22.06
C ALA A 60 -14.92 -12.76 -23.20
N LEU A 61 -14.76 -11.48 -22.97
CA LEU A 61 -15.23 -10.41 -23.87
C LEU A 61 -14.15 -9.36 -24.14
N SER A 62 -14.05 -8.97 -25.39
CA SER A 62 -13.24 -7.79 -25.76
C SER A 62 -13.99 -6.52 -25.34
N VAL A 63 -13.33 -5.70 -24.52
CA VAL A 63 -13.83 -4.41 -24.05
C VAL A 63 -13.10 -3.30 -24.80
N ALA A 64 -13.87 -2.41 -25.46
CA ALA A 64 -13.32 -1.27 -26.17
C ALA A 64 -12.71 -0.25 -25.20
N ALA A 65 -11.74 0.54 -25.67
CA ALA A 65 -11.14 1.59 -24.85
C ALA A 65 -12.20 2.53 -24.25
N GLY A 66 -12.09 2.82 -22.97
CA GLY A 66 -12.97 3.74 -22.23
C GLY A 66 -14.42 3.28 -22.02
N SER A 67 -14.79 2.04 -22.39
CA SER A 67 -16.18 1.58 -22.36
C SER A 67 -16.55 0.72 -21.15
N PHE A 68 -15.63 0.45 -20.23
CA PHE A 68 -15.90 -0.38 -19.05
C PHE A 68 -16.55 0.43 -17.93
N THR A 69 -17.67 -0.09 -17.43
CA THR A 69 -18.30 0.39 -16.19
C THR A 69 -18.27 -0.73 -15.15
N PRO A 70 -17.72 -0.50 -13.95
CA PRO A 70 -17.71 -1.51 -12.90
C PRO A 70 -19.14 -1.95 -12.52
N PRO A 71 -19.37 -3.24 -12.27
CA PRO A 71 -20.64 -3.72 -11.71
C PRO A 71 -20.96 -3.01 -10.39
N GLN A 72 -22.22 -2.67 -10.19
CA GLN A 72 -22.69 -2.03 -8.96
C GLN A 72 -23.20 -3.06 -7.96
N PRO A 73 -22.93 -2.89 -6.66
CA PRO A 73 -23.68 -3.59 -5.63
C PRO A 73 -25.17 -3.22 -5.70
N ALA A 74 -26.06 -4.15 -5.41
CA ALA A 74 -27.47 -3.89 -5.37
C ALA A 74 -27.80 -2.70 -4.44
N GLY A 75 -28.50 -1.68 -4.96
CA GLY A 75 -28.84 -0.45 -4.22
C GLY A 75 -27.73 0.60 -4.13
N GLY A 76 -26.59 0.41 -4.78
CA GLY A 76 -25.50 1.40 -4.84
C GLY A 76 -25.72 2.52 -5.87
N THR A 77 -24.97 3.60 -5.72
CA THR A 77 -24.94 4.68 -6.74
C THR A 77 -24.26 4.17 -8.02
N PRO A 78 -24.78 4.45 -9.23
CA PRO A 78 -24.14 4.05 -10.48
C PRO A 78 -22.69 4.50 -10.57
N ALA A 79 -21.77 3.56 -10.87
CA ALA A 79 -20.37 3.91 -11.07
C ALA A 79 -20.17 4.66 -12.38
N ALA A 80 -19.27 5.62 -12.38
CA ALA A 80 -18.82 6.25 -13.62
C ALA A 80 -18.00 5.25 -14.46
N PRO A 81 -18.09 5.31 -15.80
CA PRO A 81 -17.21 4.53 -16.66
C PRO A 81 -15.73 4.84 -16.44
N PHE A 82 -14.89 3.84 -16.58
CA PHE A 82 -13.43 4.02 -16.59
C PHE A 82 -12.96 4.43 -17.99
N SER A 83 -13.19 5.71 -18.32
CA SER A 83 -12.94 6.28 -19.66
C SER A 83 -11.47 6.32 -20.08
N ASP A 84 -10.54 6.10 -19.17
CA ASP A 84 -9.09 6.12 -19.36
C ASP A 84 -8.46 4.74 -19.57
N LEU A 85 -9.25 3.68 -19.61
CA LEU A 85 -8.75 2.34 -19.86
C LEU A 85 -8.43 2.10 -21.35
N PRO A 86 -7.32 1.40 -21.67
CA PRO A 86 -7.09 0.87 -23.00
C PRO A 86 -8.13 -0.21 -23.35
N ALA A 87 -8.17 -0.62 -24.60
CA ALA A 87 -8.91 -1.82 -24.98
C ALA A 87 -8.28 -3.07 -24.35
N PHE A 88 -9.11 -3.99 -23.83
CA PHE A 88 -8.62 -5.18 -23.13
C PHE A 88 -9.56 -6.38 -23.28
N CYS A 89 -9.01 -7.56 -23.06
CA CYS A 89 -9.78 -8.79 -22.89
C CYS A 89 -10.16 -8.92 -21.41
N ARG A 90 -11.46 -8.97 -21.13
CA ARG A 90 -12.03 -9.21 -19.80
C ARG A 90 -12.50 -10.65 -19.71
N VAL A 91 -11.95 -11.40 -18.78
CA VAL A 91 -12.43 -12.74 -18.43
C VAL A 91 -13.04 -12.70 -17.03
N VAL A 92 -14.28 -13.16 -16.91
CA VAL A 92 -14.98 -13.34 -15.63
C VAL A 92 -15.14 -14.82 -15.39
N ALA A 93 -14.77 -15.29 -14.22
CA ALA A 93 -14.82 -16.69 -13.88
C ALA A 93 -15.12 -16.90 -12.38
N SER A 94 -15.59 -18.10 -12.04
CA SER A 94 -15.71 -18.57 -10.67
C SER A 94 -14.97 -19.89 -10.48
N THR A 95 -14.37 -20.06 -9.30
CA THR A 95 -13.67 -21.28 -8.93
C THR A 95 -14.00 -21.68 -7.50
N ARG A 96 -14.01 -22.97 -7.21
CA ARG A 96 -14.21 -23.48 -5.84
C ARG A 96 -12.86 -23.55 -5.14
N VAL A 97 -12.72 -22.81 -4.04
CA VAL A 97 -11.52 -22.84 -3.20
C VAL A 97 -11.95 -22.97 -1.74
N LEU A 98 -11.35 -23.92 -1.02
CA LEU A 98 -11.80 -24.27 0.32
C LEU A 98 -13.33 -24.54 0.30
N ASN A 99 -14.08 -23.89 1.16
CA ASN A 99 -15.54 -23.99 1.22
C ASN A 99 -16.27 -22.79 0.57
N SER A 100 -15.59 -22.07 -0.32
CA SER A 100 -16.12 -20.83 -0.91
C SER A 100 -16.15 -20.88 -2.43
N ASP A 101 -17.20 -20.28 -3.01
CA ASP A 101 -17.24 -19.94 -4.43
C ASP A 101 -16.55 -18.58 -4.60
N VAL A 102 -15.44 -18.61 -5.31
CA VAL A 102 -14.55 -17.48 -5.49
C VAL A 102 -14.75 -16.91 -6.89
N THR A 103 -15.28 -15.70 -6.99
CA THR A 103 -15.39 -14.97 -8.25
C THR A 103 -14.13 -14.15 -8.48
N PHE A 104 -13.65 -14.14 -9.71
CA PHE A 104 -12.48 -13.36 -10.11
C PHE A 104 -12.60 -12.83 -11.53
N GLU A 105 -11.86 -11.78 -11.81
CA GLU A 105 -11.71 -11.23 -13.16
C GLU A 105 -10.24 -11.12 -13.54
N VAL A 106 -9.92 -11.47 -14.80
CA VAL A 106 -8.60 -11.25 -15.41
C VAL A 106 -8.75 -10.22 -16.52
N TRP A 107 -7.98 -9.14 -16.42
CA TRP A 107 -7.96 -8.07 -17.42
C TRP A 107 -6.62 -8.08 -18.14
N MET A 108 -6.64 -8.28 -19.45
CA MET A 108 -5.46 -8.44 -20.29
C MET A 108 -5.45 -7.38 -21.39
N PRO A 109 -4.47 -6.45 -21.45
CA PRO A 109 -4.36 -5.48 -22.54
C PRO A 109 -4.49 -6.15 -23.91
N ALA A 110 -5.37 -5.62 -24.79
CA ALA A 110 -5.52 -6.13 -26.16
C ALA A 110 -4.26 -5.90 -27.02
N GLN A 111 -3.52 -4.84 -26.70
CA GLN A 111 -2.26 -4.46 -27.34
C GLN A 111 -1.30 -3.86 -26.31
N GLY A 112 -0.01 -3.89 -26.60
CA GLY A 112 0.99 -3.21 -25.78
C GLY A 112 1.23 -3.84 -24.40
N TRP A 113 0.95 -5.14 -24.24
CA TRP A 113 1.28 -5.82 -22.98
C TRP A 113 2.78 -5.71 -22.67
N THR A 114 3.09 -5.20 -21.48
CA THR A 114 4.49 -4.97 -21.03
C THR A 114 5.24 -6.26 -20.65
N GLY A 115 4.54 -7.40 -20.62
CA GLY A 115 5.08 -8.64 -20.06
C GLY A 115 4.92 -8.75 -18.54
N GLU A 116 4.28 -7.78 -17.93
CA GLU A 116 4.05 -7.75 -16.49
C GLU A 116 2.68 -8.31 -16.10
N PHE A 117 2.66 -8.92 -14.92
CA PHE A 117 1.45 -9.37 -14.25
C PHE A 117 1.41 -8.82 -12.82
N VAL A 118 0.35 -8.12 -12.48
CA VAL A 118 0.16 -7.47 -11.18
C VAL A 118 -1.16 -7.93 -10.56
N PRO A 119 -1.15 -9.00 -9.75
CA PRO A 119 -2.33 -9.37 -8.96
C PRO A 119 -2.75 -8.22 -8.05
N ALA A 120 -4.04 -7.93 -7.99
CA ALA A 120 -4.61 -6.89 -7.13
C ALA A 120 -4.94 -7.46 -5.74
N GLY A 121 -4.53 -6.75 -4.70
CA GLY A 121 -4.90 -7.06 -3.32
C GLY A 121 -6.36 -6.74 -3.02
N SER A 122 -6.86 -7.29 -1.93
CA SER A 122 -8.24 -7.13 -1.48
C SER A 122 -8.40 -5.95 -0.50
N SER A 123 -9.62 -5.63 -0.13
CA SER A 123 -9.88 -4.82 1.05
C SER A 123 -9.50 -5.57 2.33
N PHE A 124 -9.48 -4.88 3.49
CA PHE A 124 -9.04 -5.50 4.77
C PHE A 124 -9.80 -6.80 5.10
N TRP A 125 -11.08 -6.90 4.73
CA TRP A 125 -11.93 -8.06 5.03
C TRP A 125 -12.29 -8.88 3.78
N GLY A 126 -11.61 -8.68 2.65
CA GLY A 126 -12.05 -9.25 1.37
C GLY A 126 -13.26 -8.49 0.83
N GLY A 127 -14.12 -9.16 0.09
CA GLY A 127 -15.37 -8.60 -0.42
C GLY A 127 -15.34 -8.33 -1.92
N PRO A 128 -15.73 -7.17 -2.43
CA PRO A 128 -15.86 -6.95 -3.86
C PRO A 128 -14.51 -7.00 -4.59
N ILE A 129 -14.56 -7.41 -5.86
CA ILE A 129 -13.40 -7.34 -6.75
C ILE A 129 -12.86 -5.91 -6.78
N PRO A 130 -11.53 -5.69 -6.65
CA PRO A 130 -10.94 -4.37 -6.51
C PRO A 130 -10.79 -3.63 -7.86
N PHE A 131 -11.90 -3.29 -8.51
CA PHE A 131 -11.91 -2.70 -9.86
C PHE A 131 -11.09 -1.42 -9.99
N ALA A 132 -11.09 -0.57 -8.96
CA ALA A 132 -10.28 0.66 -8.97
C ALA A 132 -8.78 0.33 -9.07
N ARG A 133 -8.32 -0.66 -8.31
CA ARG A 133 -6.93 -1.12 -8.35
C ARG A 133 -6.60 -1.79 -9.69
N MET A 134 -7.49 -2.63 -10.20
CA MET A 134 -7.32 -3.25 -11.51
C MET A 134 -7.23 -2.19 -12.63
N ARG A 135 -8.01 -1.10 -12.55
CA ARG A 135 -7.91 0.05 -13.46
C ARG A 135 -6.52 0.68 -13.45
N GLU A 136 -5.99 0.96 -12.27
CA GLU A 136 -4.64 1.53 -12.13
C GLU A 136 -3.58 0.65 -12.79
N VAL A 137 -3.65 -0.66 -12.55
CA VAL A 137 -2.71 -1.62 -13.14
C VAL A 137 -2.87 -1.71 -14.65
N LEU A 138 -4.09 -1.88 -15.16
CA LEU A 138 -4.32 -2.05 -16.61
C LEU A 138 -3.81 -0.85 -17.43
N ARG A 139 -3.91 0.37 -16.87
CA ARG A 139 -3.39 1.60 -17.49
C ARG A 139 -1.88 1.59 -17.71
N THR A 140 -1.13 0.81 -16.95
CA THR A 140 0.33 0.66 -17.15
C THR A 140 0.68 -0.31 -18.27
N GLY A 141 -0.30 -0.96 -18.87
CA GLY A 141 -0.10 -2.04 -19.86
C GLY A 141 0.21 -3.40 -19.23
N ALA A 142 0.07 -3.54 -17.92
CA ALA A 142 0.21 -4.82 -17.23
C ALA A 142 -1.11 -5.61 -17.22
N VAL A 143 -1.02 -6.94 -17.15
CA VAL A 143 -2.16 -7.79 -16.84
C VAL A 143 -2.46 -7.72 -15.36
N THR A 144 -3.75 -7.81 -15.00
CA THR A 144 -4.17 -7.86 -13.60
C THR A 144 -5.24 -8.93 -13.37
N VAL A 145 -5.29 -9.44 -12.15
CA VAL A 145 -6.37 -10.29 -11.64
C VAL A 145 -6.86 -9.75 -10.32
N GLY A 146 -8.18 -9.68 -10.16
CA GLY A 146 -8.84 -9.33 -8.91
C GLY A 146 -9.87 -10.37 -8.52
N THR A 147 -10.07 -10.58 -7.23
CA THR A 147 -10.98 -11.60 -6.68
C THR A 147 -11.76 -11.08 -5.49
N ASN A 148 -12.97 -11.65 -5.27
CA ASN A 148 -13.78 -11.39 -4.08
C ASN A 148 -13.37 -12.25 -2.87
N LEU A 149 -12.35 -13.10 -3.00
CA LEU A 149 -11.90 -14.06 -1.99
C LEU A 149 -13.02 -14.99 -1.46
N GLY A 150 -14.19 -15.06 -2.12
CA GLY A 150 -15.37 -15.78 -1.62
C GLY A 150 -16.05 -15.12 -0.41
N ILE A 151 -15.83 -13.82 -0.18
CA ILE A 151 -16.34 -13.04 0.97
C ILE A 151 -17.26 -11.90 0.51
N GLU A 152 -17.88 -12.01 -0.66
CA GLU A 152 -18.76 -10.99 -1.19
C GLU A 152 -20.09 -10.89 -0.40
N GLY A 153 -20.68 -9.69 -0.37
CA GLY A 153 -22.00 -9.43 0.22
C GLY A 153 -21.99 -9.10 1.71
N PHE A 154 -20.82 -9.02 2.35
CA PHE A 154 -20.71 -8.71 3.77
C PHE A 154 -20.19 -7.29 4.02
N ASN A 155 -20.66 -6.67 5.11
CA ASN A 155 -20.17 -5.39 5.57
C ASN A 155 -19.03 -5.60 6.58
N GLY A 156 -17.79 -5.42 6.11
CA GLY A 156 -16.61 -5.66 6.93
C GLY A 156 -16.56 -7.11 7.44
N PRO A 157 -16.21 -7.34 8.71
CA PRO A 157 -16.09 -8.68 9.30
C PRO A 157 -17.43 -9.32 9.71
N SER A 158 -18.57 -8.78 9.29
CA SER A 158 -19.90 -9.30 9.70
C SER A 158 -20.13 -10.77 9.33
N PHE A 159 -19.47 -11.26 8.28
CA PHE A 159 -19.54 -12.68 7.88
C PHE A 159 -19.08 -13.65 8.98
N VAL A 160 -18.25 -13.20 9.91
CA VAL A 160 -17.69 -14.06 10.98
C VAL A 160 -18.79 -14.63 11.91
N ILE A 161 -19.96 -13.98 11.98
CA ILE A 161 -21.08 -14.47 12.80
C ILE A 161 -21.63 -15.78 12.23
N ASP A 162 -21.93 -15.78 10.93
CA ASP A 162 -22.60 -16.92 10.28
C ASP A 162 -21.62 -17.80 9.48
N HIS A 163 -20.48 -17.25 9.08
CA HIS A 163 -19.48 -17.87 8.21
C HIS A 163 -18.05 -17.71 8.73
N PRO A 164 -17.74 -18.14 9.97
CA PRO A 164 -16.39 -17.98 10.55
C PRO A 164 -15.31 -18.73 9.75
N GLU A 165 -15.68 -19.77 9.00
CA GLU A 165 -14.78 -20.54 8.12
C GLU A 165 -14.18 -19.67 7.01
N LYS A 166 -14.85 -18.59 6.60
CA LYS A 166 -14.34 -17.66 5.56
C LYS A 166 -13.14 -16.84 6.02
N LEU A 167 -12.82 -16.80 7.32
CA LEU A 167 -11.55 -16.23 7.79
C LEU A 167 -10.33 -16.94 7.18
N GLU A 168 -10.45 -18.24 6.88
CA GLU A 168 -9.37 -19.00 6.21
C GLU A 168 -9.04 -18.43 4.81
N ASN A 169 -10.02 -17.84 4.11
CA ASN A 169 -9.81 -17.24 2.80
C ASN A 169 -8.85 -16.04 2.87
N LEU A 170 -8.76 -15.38 4.04
CA LEU A 170 -7.83 -14.28 4.28
C LEU A 170 -6.37 -14.75 4.47
N LYS A 171 -6.11 -16.06 4.44
CA LYS A 171 -4.77 -16.63 4.29
C LYS A 171 -4.29 -16.65 2.83
N MET A 172 -5.07 -16.08 1.92
CA MET A 172 -4.77 -15.86 0.49
C MET A 172 -4.70 -17.12 -0.38
N GLU A 173 -5.20 -18.25 0.07
CA GLU A 173 -5.39 -19.44 -0.79
C GLU A 173 -6.25 -19.13 -2.03
N PRO A 174 -7.39 -18.39 -1.92
CA PRO A 174 -8.16 -18.01 -3.09
C PRO A 174 -7.39 -17.13 -4.07
N LEU A 175 -6.56 -16.19 -3.60
CA LEU A 175 -5.74 -15.35 -4.46
C LEU A 175 -4.68 -16.19 -5.20
N HIS A 176 -4.01 -17.10 -4.49
CA HIS A 176 -3.04 -18.04 -5.09
C HIS A 176 -3.67 -18.83 -6.25
N VAL A 177 -4.84 -19.43 -6.03
CA VAL A 177 -5.54 -20.21 -7.05
C VAL A 177 -5.87 -19.34 -8.28
N VAL A 178 -6.40 -18.12 -8.07
CA VAL A 178 -6.77 -17.27 -9.22
C VAL A 178 -5.55 -16.70 -9.95
N VAL A 179 -4.42 -16.50 -9.28
CA VAL A 179 -3.13 -16.16 -9.91
C VAL A 179 -2.67 -17.26 -10.85
N ASP A 180 -2.78 -18.52 -10.45
CA ASP A 180 -2.45 -19.66 -11.32
C ASP A 180 -3.39 -19.75 -12.53
N ARG A 181 -4.71 -19.54 -12.33
CA ARG A 181 -5.69 -19.50 -13.44
C ARG A 181 -5.42 -18.35 -14.40
N ALA A 182 -5.07 -17.17 -13.87
CA ALA A 182 -4.71 -16.01 -14.68
C ALA A 182 -3.47 -16.29 -15.54
N ARG A 183 -2.44 -16.94 -15.01
CA ARG A 183 -1.25 -17.33 -15.78
C ARG A 183 -1.60 -18.26 -16.94
N THR A 184 -2.50 -19.23 -16.72
CA THR A 184 -2.97 -20.13 -17.78
C THR A 184 -3.72 -19.36 -18.88
N LEU A 185 -4.60 -18.42 -18.50
CA LEU A 185 -5.31 -17.57 -19.45
C LEU A 185 -4.35 -16.66 -20.25
N MET A 186 -3.35 -16.08 -19.58
CA MET A 186 -2.31 -15.28 -20.23
C MET A 186 -1.52 -16.08 -21.25
N ALA A 187 -1.09 -17.30 -20.90
CA ALA A 187 -0.37 -18.19 -21.82
C ALA A 187 -1.23 -18.54 -23.03
N THR A 188 -2.53 -18.77 -22.85
CA THR A 188 -3.48 -19.03 -23.93
C THR A 188 -3.70 -17.79 -24.80
N PHE A 189 -3.80 -16.60 -24.21
CA PHE A 189 -4.10 -15.36 -24.91
C PHE A 189 -2.89 -14.79 -25.66
N TYR A 190 -1.73 -14.72 -25.00
CA TYR A 190 -0.51 -14.13 -25.57
C TYR A 190 0.47 -15.15 -26.17
N GLY A 191 0.24 -16.45 -25.96
CA GLY A 191 1.20 -17.50 -26.33
C GLY A 191 2.39 -17.61 -25.37
N SER A 192 2.41 -16.86 -24.27
CA SER A 192 3.47 -16.90 -23.26
C SER A 192 2.96 -16.44 -21.89
N GLY A 193 3.60 -16.90 -20.83
CA GLY A 193 3.36 -16.40 -19.47
C GLY A 193 4.02 -15.04 -19.21
N PRO A 194 3.80 -14.47 -18.01
CA PRO A 194 4.41 -13.19 -17.60
C PRO A 194 5.94 -13.32 -17.49
N LYS A 195 6.63 -12.24 -17.84
CA LYS A 195 8.08 -12.09 -17.64
C LYS A 195 8.43 -11.61 -16.25
N PHE A 196 7.51 -10.90 -15.61
CA PHE A 196 7.68 -10.33 -14.27
C PHE A 196 6.33 -10.26 -13.57
N THR A 197 6.23 -10.89 -12.40
CA THR A 197 5.04 -10.83 -11.54
C THR A 197 5.35 -10.05 -10.28
N VAL A 198 4.64 -8.97 -10.07
CA VAL A 198 4.82 -8.11 -8.90
C VAL A 198 3.48 -7.78 -8.26
N MET A 199 3.40 -7.86 -6.93
CA MET A 199 2.27 -7.35 -6.18
C MET A 199 2.72 -6.08 -5.45
N ASN A 200 1.99 -4.98 -5.65
CA ASN A 200 2.28 -3.68 -5.07
C ASN A 200 1.00 -3.12 -4.47
N GLU A 201 0.93 -3.12 -3.15
CA GLU A 201 -0.28 -2.72 -2.45
C GLU A 201 0.02 -1.80 -1.27
N CYS A 202 -1.00 -1.02 -0.91
CA CYS A 202 -0.95 -0.14 0.23
C CYS A 202 -2.11 -0.37 1.19
N GLY A 203 -1.89 -0.02 2.45
CA GLY A 203 -2.90 -0.05 3.50
C GLY A 203 -3.10 -1.40 4.15
N GLY A 204 -3.92 -1.42 5.18
CA GLY A 204 -4.09 -2.57 6.06
C GLY A 204 -4.56 -3.86 5.39
N GLY A 205 -5.29 -3.77 4.28
CA GLY A 205 -5.79 -4.93 3.52
C GLY A 205 -4.79 -5.42 2.49
N GLY A 206 -4.65 -4.69 1.38
CA GLY A 206 -3.83 -5.09 0.25
C GLY A 206 -2.38 -5.41 0.60
N SER A 207 -1.72 -4.58 1.41
CA SER A 207 -0.34 -4.85 1.84
C SER A 207 -0.22 -6.06 2.78
N ARG A 208 -1.23 -6.35 3.59
CA ARG A 208 -1.29 -7.58 4.35
C ARG A 208 -1.36 -8.79 3.41
N ASP A 209 -2.14 -8.71 2.33
CA ASP A 209 -2.25 -9.76 1.33
C ASP A 209 -0.91 -10.01 0.63
N VAL A 210 -0.14 -8.95 0.33
CA VAL A 210 1.25 -9.08 -0.16
C VAL A 210 2.09 -9.92 0.77
N LEU A 211 2.08 -9.63 2.07
CA LEU A 211 2.86 -10.38 3.06
C LEU A 211 2.39 -11.83 3.18
N ALA A 212 1.07 -12.07 3.11
CA ALA A 212 0.51 -13.42 3.11
C ALA A 212 1.02 -14.24 1.92
N VAL A 213 1.00 -13.66 0.70
CA VAL A 213 1.50 -14.32 -0.51
C VAL A 213 3.00 -14.58 -0.42
N VAL A 214 3.81 -13.61 -0.01
CA VAL A 214 5.27 -13.77 0.15
C VAL A 214 5.60 -14.89 1.14
N GLN A 215 4.84 -15.01 2.23
CA GLN A 215 5.08 -16.02 3.28
C GLN A 215 4.59 -17.41 2.90
N ARG A 216 3.46 -17.52 2.20
CA ARG A 216 2.76 -18.79 1.98
C ARG A 216 2.88 -19.32 0.55
N PHE A 217 2.94 -18.41 -0.44
CA PHE A 217 2.97 -18.72 -1.86
C PHE A 217 4.14 -18.02 -2.57
N PRO A 218 5.37 -18.25 -2.11
CA PRO A 218 6.54 -17.50 -2.57
C PRO A 218 6.86 -17.67 -4.07
N ALA A 219 6.24 -18.65 -4.73
CA ALA A 219 6.40 -18.86 -6.17
C ALA A 219 5.51 -17.95 -7.03
N ASP A 220 4.54 -17.28 -6.41
CA ASP A 220 3.60 -16.44 -7.15
C ASP A 220 4.18 -15.11 -7.59
N LEU A 221 5.23 -14.63 -6.91
CA LEU A 221 5.78 -13.30 -7.14
C LEU A 221 7.30 -13.34 -7.38
N ASP A 222 7.77 -12.50 -8.31
CA ASP A 222 9.18 -12.18 -8.50
C ASP A 222 9.63 -11.05 -7.57
N ALA A 223 8.72 -10.11 -7.32
CA ALA A 223 8.93 -9.01 -6.39
C ALA A 223 7.62 -8.61 -5.69
N ALA A 224 7.75 -7.95 -4.55
CA ALA A 224 6.61 -7.51 -3.76
C ALA A 224 6.88 -6.15 -3.12
N VAL A 225 5.84 -5.33 -3.03
CA VAL A 225 5.84 -4.04 -2.33
C VAL A 225 4.68 -4.02 -1.35
N ALA A 226 4.97 -3.79 -0.08
CA ALA A 226 3.96 -3.63 0.96
C ALA A 226 4.14 -2.26 1.65
N VAL A 227 3.14 -1.39 1.49
CA VAL A 227 3.16 -0.03 2.03
C VAL A 227 2.17 0.09 3.17
N ASN A 228 2.60 0.61 4.32
CA ASN A 228 1.71 0.85 5.48
C ASN A 228 0.87 -0.37 5.88
N PHE A 229 1.51 -1.51 6.08
CA PHE A 229 0.83 -2.79 6.27
C PHE A 229 0.44 -3.09 7.73
N THR A 230 -0.58 -3.94 7.89
CA THR A 230 -1.03 -4.49 9.17
C THR A 230 -0.91 -6.01 9.19
N ASN A 231 0.31 -6.53 9.24
CA ASN A 231 0.55 -7.98 9.24
C ASN A 231 0.06 -8.68 10.52
N TYR A 232 -0.12 -7.95 11.62
CA TYR A 232 -0.68 -8.46 12.88
C TYR A 232 -2.11 -7.95 13.06
N GLY A 233 -3.04 -8.46 12.23
CA GLY A 233 -4.41 -7.97 12.11
C GLY A 233 -5.22 -8.03 13.41
N THR A 234 -5.01 -9.08 14.24
CA THR A 234 -5.71 -9.23 15.52
C THR A 234 -5.32 -8.12 16.51
N ARG A 235 -4.04 -7.81 16.62
CA ARG A 235 -3.54 -6.76 17.53
C ARG A 235 -3.83 -5.36 17.03
N HIS A 236 -3.85 -5.19 15.70
CA HIS A 236 -4.20 -3.90 15.10
C HIS A 236 -5.60 -3.43 15.52
N GLY A 237 -6.63 -4.28 15.40
CA GLY A 237 -8.00 -3.93 15.80
C GLY A 237 -8.12 -3.56 17.28
N VAL A 238 -7.37 -4.23 18.17
CA VAL A 238 -7.31 -3.92 19.59
C VAL A 238 -6.58 -2.59 19.85
N SER A 239 -5.48 -2.32 19.14
CA SER A 239 -4.72 -1.08 19.24
C SER A 239 -5.53 0.15 18.84
N GLN A 240 -6.33 0.07 17.79
CA GLN A 240 -7.23 1.16 17.41
C GLN A 240 -8.29 1.46 18.49
N MET A 241 -8.79 0.45 19.19
CA MET A 241 -9.69 0.62 20.33
C MET A 241 -8.99 1.31 21.51
N TRP A 242 -7.68 1.07 21.68
CA TRP A 242 -6.90 1.74 22.71
C TRP A 242 -6.90 3.27 22.56
N LEU A 243 -6.82 3.79 21.34
CA LEU A 243 -6.84 5.25 21.09
C LEU A 243 -8.14 5.87 21.61
N HIS A 244 -9.27 5.22 21.35
CA HIS A 244 -10.55 5.65 21.91
C HIS A 244 -10.56 5.55 23.43
N ALA A 245 -10.15 4.42 24.00
CA ALA A 245 -10.10 4.22 25.44
C ALA A 245 -9.17 5.21 26.14
N ALA A 246 -8.04 5.56 25.54
CA ALA A 246 -7.09 6.52 26.10
C ALA A 246 -7.69 7.92 26.27
N THR A 247 -8.60 8.31 25.40
CA THR A 247 -9.21 9.65 25.36
C THR A 247 -10.60 9.71 25.97
N HIS A 248 -11.26 8.58 26.26
CA HIS A 248 -12.64 8.52 26.78
C HIS A 248 -12.72 7.95 28.20
N ARG A 249 -11.66 8.16 29.01
CA ARG A 249 -11.63 7.77 30.43
C ARG A 249 -12.57 8.62 31.31
N SER A 250 -12.76 9.88 30.92
CA SER A 250 -13.65 10.87 31.50
C SER A 250 -13.98 11.94 30.47
N ALA A 251 -14.99 12.74 30.70
CA ALA A 251 -15.39 13.77 29.74
C ALA A 251 -14.30 14.82 29.48
N ASP A 252 -13.49 15.16 30.49
CA ASP A 252 -12.37 16.10 30.41
C ASP A 252 -11.07 15.49 29.84
N ALA A 253 -11.05 14.17 29.58
CA ALA A 253 -9.94 13.49 28.94
C ALA A 253 -10.03 13.52 27.40
N PHE A 254 -11.20 13.81 26.85
CA PHE A 254 -11.41 13.90 25.40
C PHE A 254 -10.64 15.08 24.81
N ILE A 255 -9.92 14.84 23.72
CA ILE A 255 -9.15 15.86 22.98
C ILE A 255 -9.98 16.28 21.76
N PRO A 256 -10.59 17.48 21.75
CA PRO A 256 -11.34 17.93 20.57
C PRO A 256 -10.38 18.18 19.39
N ALA A 257 -10.86 17.93 18.18
CA ALA A 257 -10.09 18.13 16.95
C ALA A 257 -9.49 19.55 16.82
N SER A 258 -10.17 20.56 17.37
CA SER A 258 -9.69 21.95 17.39
C SER A 258 -8.38 22.16 18.16
N LYS A 259 -8.01 21.25 19.07
CA LYS A 259 -6.74 21.32 19.83
C LYS A 259 -5.58 20.59 19.14
N LEU A 260 -5.84 19.75 18.14
CA LEU A 260 -4.79 18.93 17.51
C LEU A 260 -3.75 19.78 16.79
N ALA A 261 -4.15 20.87 16.14
CA ALA A 261 -3.19 21.78 15.48
C ALA A 261 -2.25 22.46 16.47
N MET A 262 -2.75 22.87 17.64
CA MET A 262 -1.94 23.45 18.72
C MET A 262 -0.94 22.41 19.26
N LEU A 263 -1.41 21.18 19.50
CA LEU A 263 -0.57 20.07 19.95
C LEU A 263 0.52 19.76 18.94
N HIS A 264 0.16 19.59 17.66
CA HIS A 264 1.09 19.31 16.57
C HIS A 264 2.17 20.38 16.45
N LYS A 265 1.79 21.64 16.49
CA LYS A 265 2.75 22.76 16.47
C LYS A 265 3.76 22.70 17.62
N ALA A 266 3.31 22.32 18.82
CA ALA A 266 4.21 22.20 19.97
C ALA A 266 5.18 21.02 19.81
N VAL A 267 4.73 19.91 19.21
CA VAL A 267 5.57 18.75 18.88
C VAL A 267 6.64 19.14 17.85
N LEU A 268 6.26 19.83 16.76
CA LEU A 268 7.21 20.33 15.77
C LEU A 268 8.22 21.30 16.39
N ASN A 269 7.78 22.25 17.22
CA ASN A 269 8.69 23.17 17.90
C ASN A 269 9.74 22.45 18.79
N ALA A 270 9.40 21.27 19.30
CA ALA A 270 10.31 20.49 20.13
C ALA A 270 11.25 19.59 19.31
N CYS A 271 10.86 19.13 18.14
CA CYS A 271 11.50 17.98 17.51
C CYS A 271 11.90 18.16 16.02
N ASP A 272 11.33 19.14 15.32
CA ASP A 272 11.60 19.38 13.89
C ASP A 272 13.10 19.57 13.60
N MET A 273 13.79 20.37 14.41
CA MET A 273 15.23 20.64 14.27
C MET A 273 16.17 19.50 14.68
N ASN A 274 15.67 18.32 15.06
CA ASN A 274 16.54 17.22 15.53
C ASN A 274 17.46 16.67 14.43
N ASP A 275 17.09 16.82 13.16
CA ASP A 275 17.90 16.44 11.98
C ASP A 275 18.73 17.60 11.41
N GLY A 276 18.62 18.80 11.99
CA GLY A 276 19.29 20.03 11.55
C GLY A 276 18.53 20.84 10.49
N VAL A 277 17.29 20.44 10.17
CA VAL A 277 16.44 21.11 9.18
C VAL A 277 15.14 21.56 9.85
N LYS A 278 14.69 22.78 9.55
CA LYS A 278 13.38 23.27 9.96
C LYS A 278 12.44 23.27 8.77
N ASP A 279 11.67 22.19 8.64
CA ASP A 279 10.79 22.00 7.48
C ASP A 279 9.41 21.43 7.83
N ASP A 280 9.04 21.53 9.11
CA ASP A 280 7.79 21.05 9.69
C ASP A 280 7.61 19.50 9.57
N ILE A 281 8.72 18.77 9.47
CA ILE A 281 8.78 17.30 9.39
C ILE A 281 9.74 16.76 10.43
N ILE A 282 9.32 15.75 11.16
CA ILE A 282 10.18 15.03 12.09
C ILE A 282 10.79 13.85 11.35
N GLU A 283 12.10 13.90 11.04
CA GLU A 283 12.82 12.86 10.31
C GLU A 283 12.77 11.51 11.05
N ASN A 284 12.99 11.53 12.35
CA ASN A 284 12.93 10.34 13.20
C ASN A 284 12.15 10.60 14.49
N PRO A 285 10.85 10.30 14.51
CA PRO A 285 10.00 10.59 15.68
C PRO A 285 10.41 9.82 16.94
N LYS A 286 11.13 8.70 16.81
CA LYS A 286 11.67 7.95 17.97
C LYS A 286 12.73 8.74 18.76
N GLN A 287 13.33 9.75 18.18
CA GLN A 287 14.25 10.66 18.86
C GLN A 287 13.56 11.91 19.43
N CYS A 288 12.28 12.09 19.13
CA CYS A 288 11.50 13.21 19.62
C CYS A 288 11.20 13.02 21.13
N LYS A 289 11.68 13.95 21.94
CA LYS A 289 11.44 13.98 23.39
C LYS A 289 10.46 15.09 23.71
N PHE A 290 9.18 14.84 23.46
CA PHE A 290 8.11 15.78 23.73
C PHE A 290 7.29 15.35 24.95
N ASP A 291 7.12 16.23 25.93
CA ASP A 291 6.19 16.05 27.06
C ASP A 291 4.99 16.99 26.88
N PRO A 292 3.77 16.47 26.69
CA PRO A 292 2.58 17.29 26.52
C PRO A 292 2.24 18.17 27.76
N ALA A 293 2.88 17.95 28.92
CA ALA A 293 2.72 18.79 30.08
C ALA A 293 3.09 20.27 29.85
N VAL A 294 3.93 20.56 28.85
CA VAL A 294 4.26 21.95 28.46
C VAL A 294 3.04 22.73 27.98
N LEU A 295 1.99 22.03 27.52
CA LEU A 295 0.73 22.59 27.08
C LEU A 295 -0.35 22.60 28.18
N GLN A 296 -0.05 22.17 29.41
CA GLN A 296 -1.08 22.07 30.42
C GLN A 296 -1.64 23.45 30.80
N CYS A 297 -2.96 23.54 30.85
CA CYS A 297 -3.66 24.77 31.28
C CYS A 297 -3.25 25.20 32.69
N LYS A 298 -2.91 26.48 32.84
CA LYS A 298 -2.63 27.10 34.15
C LYS A 298 -3.89 27.61 34.86
N GLY A 299 -5.02 27.62 34.16
CA GLY A 299 -6.34 28.02 34.60
C GLY A 299 -7.41 27.05 34.12
N GLY A 300 -8.58 27.57 33.71
CA GLY A 300 -9.63 26.75 33.10
C GLY A 300 -9.29 26.28 31.71
N ASP A 301 -10.05 25.28 31.22
CA ASP A 301 -9.91 24.74 29.87
C ASP A 301 -10.19 25.81 28.81
N ASN A 302 -9.33 25.86 27.78
CA ASN A 302 -9.48 26.73 26.59
C ASN A 302 -8.82 26.12 25.35
N ALA A 303 -8.91 26.80 24.19
CA ALA A 303 -8.43 26.31 22.91
C ALA A 303 -6.89 26.17 22.81
N ASP A 304 -6.14 26.92 23.65
CA ASP A 304 -4.68 27.04 23.52
C ASP A 304 -3.93 26.19 24.57
N CYS A 305 -4.62 25.32 25.29
CA CYS A 305 -4.00 24.45 26.29
C CYS A 305 -4.72 23.10 26.41
N LEU A 306 -4.09 22.16 27.10
CA LEU A 306 -4.66 20.85 27.44
C LEU A 306 -5.03 20.78 28.91
N THR A 307 -6.17 20.20 29.25
CA THR A 307 -6.46 19.84 30.65
C THR A 307 -5.43 18.81 31.14
N ALA A 308 -5.30 18.62 32.45
CA ALA A 308 -4.44 17.56 32.99
C ALA A 308 -4.84 16.17 32.46
N SER A 309 -6.14 15.92 32.32
CA SER A 309 -6.68 14.68 31.78
C SER A 309 -6.35 14.51 30.29
N GLN A 310 -6.36 15.59 29.50
CA GLN A 310 -5.94 15.57 28.07
C GLN A 310 -4.43 15.35 27.93
N VAL A 311 -3.60 15.95 28.80
CA VAL A 311 -2.15 15.68 28.85
C VAL A 311 -1.89 14.19 29.04
N GLU A 312 -2.61 13.56 29.99
CA GLU A 312 -2.49 12.11 30.21
C GLU A 312 -3.01 11.31 28.99
N SER A 313 -4.04 11.77 28.29
CA SER A 313 -4.52 11.14 27.05
C SER A 313 -3.46 11.15 25.96
N VAL A 314 -2.77 12.27 25.74
CA VAL A 314 -1.66 12.37 24.77
C VAL A 314 -0.53 11.43 25.17
N ARG A 315 -0.13 11.38 26.43
CA ARG A 315 0.90 10.45 26.91
C ARG A 315 0.54 9.00 26.61
N ARG A 316 -0.72 8.63 26.82
CA ARG A 316 -1.20 7.26 26.52
C ARG A 316 -1.20 6.93 25.03
N ILE A 317 -1.52 7.88 24.18
CA ILE A 317 -1.47 7.69 22.71
C ILE A 317 -0.03 7.45 22.25
N TYR A 318 0.95 8.13 22.83
CA TYR A 318 2.38 7.95 22.53
C TYR A 318 3.00 6.71 23.21
N GLN A 319 2.24 5.97 24.01
CA GLN A 319 2.72 4.75 24.65
C GLN A 319 2.20 3.50 23.97
N THR A 320 3.05 2.49 23.85
CA THR A 320 2.64 1.16 23.44
C THR A 320 1.62 0.60 24.41
N PRO A 321 0.38 0.29 23.97
CA PRO A 321 -0.57 -0.41 24.84
C PRO A 321 0.00 -1.78 25.23
N ARG A 322 -0.10 -2.13 26.51
CA ARG A 322 0.46 -3.36 27.05
C ARG A 322 -0.62 -4.22 27.69
N HIS A 323 -0.45 -5.51 27.54
CA HIS A 323 -1.21 -6.50 28.31
C HIS A 323 -0.85 -6.35 29.80
N SER A 324 -1.82 -6.16 30.69
CA SER A 324 -1.52 -5.82 32.10
C SER A 324 -0.80 -6.94 32.84
N ARG A 325 -1.12 -8.21 32.55
CA ARG A 325 -0.53 -9.38 33.21
C ARG A 325 0.86 -9.72 32.70
N THR A 326 1.03 -9.72 31.35
CA THR A 326 2.28 -10.18 30.72
C THR A 326 3.25 -9.04 30.42
N GLN A 327 2.80 -7.79 30.46
CA GLN A 327 3.53 -6.60 30.05
C GLN A 327 3.99 -6.61 28.57
N GLU A 328 3.54 -7.58 27.79
CA GLU A 328 3.78 -7.64 26.36
C GLU A 328 3.10 -6.46 25.66
N GLY A 329 3.80 -5.83 24.70
CA GLY A 329 3.21 -4.80 23.85
C GLY A 329 2.16 -5.40 22.93
N ILE A 330 0.95 -4.82 22.95
CA ILE A 330 -0.14 -5.28 22.07
C ILE A 330 0.14 -4.89 20.62
N TYR A 331 0.57 -3.64 20.42
CA TYR A 331 0.91 -3.08 19.09
C TYR A 331 1.84 -1.87 19.29
N GLY A 332 2.19 -1.14 18.22
CA GLY A 332 2.96 0.10 18.36
C GLY A 332 2.13 1.29 18.86
N PRO A 333 2.79 2.35 19.35
CA PRO A 333 2.15 3.63 19.66
C PRO A 333 1.92 4.44 18.38
N MET A 334 1.15 5.52 18.49
CA MET A 334 1.23 6.63 17.55
C MET A 334 2.54 7.38 17.77
N GLU A 335 3.14 7.88 16.69
CA GLU A 335 4.42 8.59 16.81
C GLU A 335 4.23 10.11 16.84
N PRO A 336 5.12 10.88 17.51
CA PRO A 336 5.13 12.34 17.46
C PRO A 336 5.19 12.86 16.02
N GLY A 337 4.35 13.84 15.69
CA GLY A 337 4.15 14.35 14.33
C GLY A 337 2.87 13.85 13.66
N SER A 338 2.18 12.84 14.24
CA SER A 338 0.95 12.24 13.69
C SER A 338 -0.35 12.92 14.15
N GLU A 339 -0.28 13.92 15.00
CA GLU A 339 -1.42 14.47 15.78
C GLU A 339 -2.58 14.95 14.89
N LEU A 340 -2.29 15.52 13.73
CA LEU A 340 -3.31 16.01 12.80
C LEU A 340 -4.21 14.89 12.25
N GLY A 341 -3.71 13.66 12.19
CA GLY A 341 -4.45 12.47 11.78
C GLY A 341 -5.32 11.84 12.87
N TRP A 342 -5.27 12.33 14.13
CA TRP A 342 -5.94 11.64 15.23
C TRP A 342 -7.46 11.85 15.29
N ALA A 343 -7.99 12.89 14.64
CA ALA A 343 -9.40 13.28 14.79
C ALA A 343 -10.36 12.11 14.57
N ASP A 344 -10.20 11.38 13.47
CA ASP A 344 -11.02 10.22 13.14
C ASP A 344 -10.72 9.00 14.00
N MET A 345 -9.45 8.81 14.39
CA MET A 345 -8.98 7.67 15.17
C MET A 345 -9.41 7.73 16.65
N ILE A 346 -9.36 8.91 17.24
CA ILE A 346 -9.87 9.16 18.59
C ILE A 346 -11.39 8.93 18.61
N GLY A 347 -12.05 9.28 17.52
CA GLY A 347 -13.50 9.21 17.36
C GLY A 347 -14.23 10.26 18.19
N GLY A 348 -15.54 10.29 18.00
CA GLY A 348 -16.45 11.06 18.84
C GLY A 348 -17.00 10.18 19.97
N ARG A 349 -18.35 10.10 20.08
CA ARG A 349 -19.04 9.26 21.05
C ARG A 349 -18.72 7.76 20.92
N ASP A 350 -18.56 7.29 19.68
CA ASP A 350 -18.29 5.90 19.35
C ASP A 350 -16.84 5.73 18.89
N PRO A 351 -16.23 4.56 19.13
CA PRO A 351 -14.91 4.23 18.61
C PRO A 351 -14.83 4.33 17.09
N TYR A 352 -13.61 4.49 16.57
CA TYR A 352 -13.36 4.44 15.14
C TYR A 352 -14.03 3.22 14.48
N ARG A 353 -14.67 3.46 13.34
CA ARG A 353 -15.57 2.47 12.70
C ARG A 353 -14.96 1.08 12.49
N TYR A 354 -13.68 0.99 12.17
CA TYR A 354 -13.01 -0.30 11.96
C TYR A 354 -12.77 -1.03 13.28
N SER A 355 -12.35 -0.36 14.33
CA SER A 355 -12.19 -0.96 15.65
C SER A 355 -13.53 -1.34 16.26
N LEU A 356 -14.58 -0.54 16.05
CA LEU A 356 -15.94 -0.87 16.46
C LEU A 356 -16.45 -2.16 15.80
N ALA A 357 -16.28 -2.26 14.47
CA ALA A 357 -16.63 -3.47 13.72
C ALA A 357 -15.79 -4.68 14.17
N TYR A 358 -14.48 -4.46 14.36
CA TYR A 358 -13.59 -5.51 14.85
C TYR A 358 -14.06 -6.07 16.22
N TYR A 359 -14.37 -5.18 17.16
CA TYR A 359 -14.85 -5.60 18.49
C TYR A 359 -16.19 -6.32 18.43
N ARG A 360 -17.13 -5.83 17.64
CA ARG A 360 -18.45 -6.49 17.45
C ARG A 360 -18.32 -7.90 16.92
N TYR A 361 -17.56 -8.08 15.86
CA TYR A 361 -17.59 -9.32 15.09
C TYR A 361 -16.43 -10.28 15.42
N MET A 362 -15.27 -9.77 15.80
CA MET A 362 -14.10 -10.61 16.07
C MET A 362 -13.90 -10.87 17.56
N VAL A 363 -14.05 -9.84 18.41
CA VAL A 363 -13.77 -9.96 19.86
C VAL A 363 -14.96 -10.49 20.61
N TYR A 364 -16.14 -9.87 20.47
CA TYR A 364 -17.32 -10.22 21.25
C TYR A 364 -18.31 -11.13 20.52
N LYS A 365 -18.26 -11.19 19.19
CA LYS A 365 -19.24 -11.89 18.34
C LYS A 365 -20.68 -11.45 18.65
N ASP A 366 -20.84 -10.16 18.90
CA ASP A 366 -22.09 -9.50 19.24
C ASP A 366 -22.25 -8.23 18.37
N PRO A 367 -23.09 -8.27 17.31
CA PRO A 367 -23.34 -7.11 16.44
C PRO A 367 -23.92 -5.90 17.18
N THR A 368 -24.54 -6.11 18.37
CA THR A 368 -25.17 -5.05 19.17
C THR A 368 -24.24 -4.43 20.20
N TRP A 369 -23.01 -4.93 20.33
CA TRP A 369 -22.03 -4.41 21.27
C TRP A 369 -21.73 -2.93 21.02
N THR A 370 -21.61 -2.16 22.09
CA THR A 370 -21.15 -0.77 22.08
C THR A 370 -20.18 -0.54 23.21
N TYR A 371 -19.22 0.35 22.99
CA TYR A 371 -18.23 0.73 24.00
C TYR A 371 -18.88 1.29 25.27
N SER A 372 -19.94 2.09 25.15
CA SER A 372 -20.65 2.72 26.26
C SER A 372 -21.37 1.70 27.17
N LYS A 373 -21.84 0.59 26.62
CA LYS A 373 -22.48 -0.50 27.42
C LYS A 373 -21.44 -1.38 28.11
N LYS A 374 -20.34 -1.64 27.44
CA LYS A 374 -19.27 -2.50 27.92
C LYS A 374 -17.93 -1.97 27.39
N PRO A 375 -17.19 -1.13 28.16
CA PRO A 375 -15.87 -0.68 27.76
C PRO A 375 -14.92 -1.83 27.44
N ALA A 376 -13.98 -1.61 26.55
CA ALA A 376 -12.96 -2.58 26.19
C ALA A 376 -12.07 -2.94 27.39
N ASN A 377 -11.74 -4.22 27.52
CA ASN A 377 -10.79 -4.74 28.51
C ASN A 377 -9.59 -5.34 27.80
N PHE A 378 -8.49 -4.61 27.77
CA PHE A 378 -7.30 -4.96 26.97
C PHE A 378 -6.59 -6.25 27.41
N ASP A 379 -6.88 -6.79 28.58
CA ASP A 379 -6.33 -8.07 29.01
C ASP A 379 -7.11 -9.26 28.45
N THR A 380 -8.44 -9.22 28.56
CA THR A 380 -9.29 -10.31 28.10
C THR A 380 -9.65 -10.20 26.62
N ASP A 381 -9.69 -8.99 26.10
CA ASP A 381 -10.10 -8.77 24.70
C ASP A 381 -8.98 -9.13 23.73
N ILE A 382 -7.71 -8.97 24.12
CA ILE A 382 -6.60 -9.46 23.31
C ILE A 382 -6.60 -10.99 23.22
N ASP A 383 -6.87 -11.69 24.32
CA ASP A 383 -6.98 -13.15 24.33
C ASP A 383 -8.11 -13.63 23.40
N ARG A 384 -9.26 -12.92 23.39
CA ARG A 384 -10.36 -13.19 22.45
C ARG A 384 -10.00 -12.87 21.01
N ALA A 385 -9.33 -11.73 20.79
CA ALA A 385 -8.87 -11.30 19.48
C ALA A 385 -7.91 -12.34 18.86
N GLU A 386 -7.05 -12.95 19.67
CA GLU A 386 -6.06 -13.96 19.25
C GLU A 386 -6.59 -15.40 19.36
N SER A 387 -7.92 -15.59 19.36
CA SER A 387 -8.49 -16.93 19.29
C SER A 387 -8.02 -17.69 18.03
N PRO A 388 -7.96 -19.05 18.06
CA PRO A 388 -7.42 -19.84 16.94
C PRO A 388 -8.06 -19.54 15.58
N ALA A 389 -9.35 -19.20 15.53
CA ALA A 389 -10.01 -18.82 14.28
C ALA A 389 -9.57 -17.43 13.79
N ASN A 390 -9.41 -16.47 14.71
CA ASN A 390 -9.13 -15.08 14.37
C ASN A 390 -7.70 -14.86 13.89
N ILE A 391 -6.72 -15.68 14.33
CA ILE A 391 -5.32 -15.56 13.90
C ILE A 391 -5.13 -15.82 12.40
N ALA A 392 -6.14 -16.29 11.69
CA ALA A 392 -6.13 -16.39 10.23
C ALA A 392 -5.78 -15.07 9.51
N ILE A 393 -6.07 -13.92 10.14
CA ILE A 393 -5.74 -12.59 9.59
C ILE A 393 -4.32 -12.11 9.95
N ASN A 394 -3.52 -12.92 10.64
CA ASN A 394 -2.13 -12.59 11.00
C ASN A 394 -1.16 -13.20 10.00
N HIS A 395 -0.27 -12.37 9.48
CA HIS A 395 0.81 -12.76 8.57
C HIS A 395 2.14 -12.29 9.14
N THR A 396 2.57 -12.93 10.22
CA THR A 396 3.68 -12.50 11.06
C THR A 396 4.92 -13.39 10.95
N ASN A 397 4.89 -14.40 10.05
CA ASN A 397 6.05 -15.27 9.86
C ASN A 397 7.27 -14.47 9.38
N PRO A 398 8.37 -14.41 10.15
CA PRO A 398 9.58 -13.70 9.75
C PRO A 398 10.50 -14.52 8.85
N ASP A 399 10.26 -15.82 8.69
CA ASP A 399 11.01 -16.67 7.78
C ASP A 399 10.50 -16.52 6.34
N LEU A 400 11.23 -15.75 5.55
CA LEU A 400 10.97 -15.51 4.14
C LEU A 400 11.91 -16.31 3.22
N SER A 401 12.54 -17.37 3.74
CA SER A 401 13.55 -18.15 3.03
C SER A 401 13.04 -18.73 1.71
N GLY A 402 11.77 -19.16 1.65
CA GLY A 402 11.12 -19.64 0.42
C GLY A 402 11.11 -18.59 -0.69
N PHE A 403 10.82 -17.33 -0.36
CA PHE A 403 10.80 -16.21 -1.29
C PHE A 403 12.20 -15.74 -1.67
N VAL A 404 13.09 -15.59 -0.69
CA VAL A 404 14.45 -15.09 -0.88
C VAL A 404 15.30 -16.07 -1.71
N LYS A 405 15.22 -17.39 -1.45
CA LYS A 405 15.94 -18.43 -2.22
C LYS A 405 15.57 -18.47 -3.70
N ARG A 406 14.39 -18.01 -4.07
CA ARG A 406 13.94 -17.85 -5.47
C ARG A 406 14.40 -16.54 -6.11
N GLY A 407 15.18 -15.73 -5.40
CA GLY A 407 15.62 -14.40 -5.83
C GLY A 407 14.54 -13.34 -5.70
N GLY A 408 13.49 -13.58 -4.91
CA GLY A 408 12.43 -12.62 -4.63
C GLY A 408 12.96 -11.34 -3.99
N LYS A 409 12.31 -10.20 -4.28
CA LYS A 409 12.64 -8.88 -3.72
C LYS A 409 11.42 -8.28 -3.05
N LEU A 410 11.54 -7.96 -1.76
CA LEU A 410 10.48 -7.37 -0.94
C LEU A 410 10.87 -5.96 -0.50
N LEU A 411 10.12 -4.97 -0.98
CA LEU A 411 10.21 -3.59 -0.55
C LEU A 411 9.09 -3.30 0.45
N LEU A 412 9.48 -2.97 1.67
CA LEU A 412 8.60 -2.50 2.72
C LEU A 412 8.71 -0.99 2.81
N VAL A 413 7.58 -0.29 2.87
CA VAL A 413 7.54 1.16 3.04
C VAL A 413 6.58 1.49 4.18
N GLY A 414 6.99 2.35 5.08
CA GLY A 414 6.16 2.83 6.18
C GLY A 414 6.18 4.35 6.27
N GLY A 415 5.06 4.97 6.60
CA GLY A 415 4.99 6.39 6.94
C GLY A 415 5.14 6.58 8.45
N TRP A 416 6.00 7.50 8.88
CA TRP A 416 6.17 7.74 10.31
C TRP A 416 4.94 8.37 10.98
N VAL A 417 4.05 8.99 10.22
CA VAL A 417 2.84 9.63 10.77
C VAL A 417 1.55 8.95 10.31
N ASP A 418 1.65 7.65 9.95
CA ASP A 418 0.51 6.83 9.57
C ASP A 418 -0.51 6.70 10.73
N ASP A 419 -1.79 6.58 10.38
CA ASP A 419 -2.88 6.21 11.29
C ASP A 419 -2.84 4.72 11.70
N LEU A 420 -2.08 3.90 10.96
CA LEU A 420 -1.69 2.55 11.37
C LEU A 420 -0.35 2.66 12.11
N PRO A 421 -0.29 2.38 13.44
CA PRO A 421 0.93 2.61 14.21
C PRO A 421 2.20 2.10 13.54
N PRO A 422 3.13 2.98 13.12
CA PRO A 422 4.24 2.64 12.22
C PRO A 422 5.28 1.69 12.84
N GLN A 423 5.31 1.59 14.16
CA GLN A 423 6.17 0.64 14.87
C GLN A 423 5.94 -0.81 14.45
N ASN A 424 4.72 -1.16 14.01
CA ASN A 424 4.42 -2.50 13.51
C ASN A 424 5.27 -2.86 12.27
N VAL A 425 5.40 -1.92 11.33
CA VAL A 425 6.20 -2.08 10.12
C VAL A 425 7.66 -2.33 10.48
N VAL A 426 8.19 -1.51 11.38
CA VAL A 426 9.57 -1.62 11.90
C VAL A 426 9.77 -2.96 12.60
N SER A 427 8.88 -3.33 13.52
CA SER A 427 9.00 -4.55 14.32
C SER A 427 8.99 -5.82 13.45
N TYR A 428 8.15 -5.84 12.41
CA TYR A 428 8.14 -6.96 11.47
C TYR A 428 9.47 -7.05 10.70
N TYR A 429 9.96 -5.96 10.12
CA TYR A 429 11.25 -5.95 9.42
C TYR A 429 12.40 -6.40 10.34
N GLU A 430 12.46 -5.88 11.55
CA GLU A 430 13.47 -6.28 12.54
C GLU A 430 13.37 -7.78 12.90
N SER A 431 12.15 -8.33 12.96
CA SER A 431 11.95 -9.76 13.18
C SER A 431 12.48 -10.60 12.03
N VAL A 432 12.27 -10.17 10.78
CA VAL A 432 12.82 -10.82 9.58
C VAL A 432 14.36 -10.81 9.62
N VAL A 433 14.95 -9.64 9.88
CA VAL A 433 16.43 -9.52 9.98
C VAL A 433 17.00 -10.37 11.12
N ARG A 434 16.34 -10.40 12.27
CA ARG A 434 16.77 -11.22 13.43
C ARG A 434 16.68 -12.72 13.11
N THR A 435 15.66 -13.16 12.41
CA THR A 435 15.43 -14.58 12.07
C THR A 435 16.36 -15.05 10.96
N MET A 436 16.54 -14.23 9.92
CA MET A 436 17.26 -14.63 8.71
C MET A 436 18.71 -14.12 8.63
N GLY A 437 19.12 -13.25 9.56
CA GLY A 437 20.44 -12.62 9.54
C GLY A 437 20.51 -11.40 8.61
N ASN A 438 21.63 -10.66 8.70
CA ASN A 438 21.81 -9.40 7.97
C ASN A 438 21.79 -9.53 6.44
N GLN A 439 22.18 -10.70 5.91
CA GLN A 439 22.18 -10.99 4.47
C GLN A 439 20.78 -10.91 3.84
N VAL A 440 19.71 -11.03 4.62
CA VAL A 440 18.34 -10.88 4.10
C VAL A 440 18.10 -9.47 3.53
N ARG A 441 18.88 -8.49 3.96
CA ARG A 441 18.81 -7.12 3.46
C ARG A 441 19.10 -7.00 1.96
N ASP A 442 19.76 -7.96 1.35
CA ASP A 442 19.92 -8.03 -0.11
C ASP A 442 18.64 -8.46 -0.86
N SER A 443 17.61 -8.86 -0.11
CA SER A 443 16.32 -9.29 -0.64
C SER A 443 15.11 -8.63 0.02
N VAL A 444 15.28 -8.02 1.20
CA VAL A 444 14.22 -7.31 1.94
C VAL A 444 14.75 -5.95 2.38
N ARG A 445 14.08 -4.87 1.99
CA ARG A 445 14.40 -3.50 2.41
C ARG A 445 13.19 -2.85 3.05
N LEU A 446 13.46 -2.01 4.05
CA LEU A 446 12.47 -1.13 4.65
C LEU A 446 12.89 0.33 4.48
N PHE A 447 11.94 1.17 4.03
CA PHE A 447 12.06 2.61 4.04
C PHE A 447 10.96 3.20 4.93
N MET A 448 11.36 3.97 5.94
CA MET A 448 10.45 4.72 6.78
C MET A 448 10.46 6.18 6.30
N VAL A 449 9.34 6.63 5.75
CA VAL A 449 9.24 7.95 5.11
C VAL A 449 8.77 8.98 6.14
N PRO A 450 9.59 10.01 6.44
CA PRO A 450 9.21 11.08 7.35
C PRO A 450 7.98 11.83 6.87
N GLY A 451 7.07 12.10 7.78
CA GLY A 451 5.84 12.84 7.50
C GLY A 451 4.84 12.19 6.56
N MET A 452 5.14 11.02 6.01
CA MET A 452 4.18 10.26 5.20
C MET A 452 3.06 9.71 6.07
N HIS A 453 1.83 10.01 5.66
CA HIS A 453 0.62 9.41 6.19
C HIS A 453 0.25 8.14 5.42
N HIS A 454 -0.99 7.69 5.52
CA HIS A 454 -1.45 6.45 4.89
C HIS A 454 -1.34 6.48 3.36
N CYS A 455 -0.78 5.41 2.76
CA CYS A 455 -0.77 5.16 1.31
C CYS A 455 -0.23 6.31 0.44
N PHE A 456 0.94 6.85 0.78
CA PHE A 456 1.59 7.94 0.04
C PHE A 456 0.81 9.26 0.02
N GLY A 457 -0.35 9.33 0.66
CA GLY A 457 -1.21 10.51 0.64
C GLY A 457 -1.65 10.96 2.01
N GLY A 458 -2.05 12.22 2.08
CA GLY A 458 -2.75 12.76 3.22
C GLY A 458 -4.25 12.59 3.07
N THR A 459 -4.87 11.97 4.06
CA THR A 459 -6.34 11.86 4.14
C THR A 459 -6.95 12.94 5.02
N PHE A 460 -6.14 13.82 5.63
CA PHE A 460 -6.57 14.90 6.51
C PHE A 460 -5.97 16.25 6.07
N PRO A 461 -6.58 17.38 6.46
CA PRO A 461 -6.04 18.71 6.16
C PRO A 461 -4.62 18.88 6.72
N GLY A 462 -3.70 19.33 5.87
CA GLY A 462 -2.29 19.53 6.24
C GLY A 462 -1.37 18.32 6.02
N ALA A 463 -1.89 17.17 5.62
CA ALA A 463 -1.06 16.06 5.18
C ALA A 463 -0.50 16.30 3.77
N TYR A 464 0.71 15.86 3.52
CA TYR A 464 1.29 15.95 2.18
C TYR A 464 1.29 14.62 1.44
N GLN A 465 1.31 14.73 0.12
CA GLN A 465 1.44 13.61 -0.80
C GLN A 465 2.90 13.24 -0.93
N VAL A 466 3.18 11.96 -1.04
CA VAL A 466 4.51 11.43 -1.35
C VAL A 466 4.43 10.77 -2.72
N ASP A 467 5.20 11.26 -3.67
CA ASP A 467 5.33 10.67 -5.00
C ASP A 467 6.62 9.83 -5.06
N PHE A 468 6.41 8.54 -5.34
CA PHE A 468 7.46 7.54 -5.47
C PHE A 468 6.92 6.34 -6.25
N ASP A 469 7.69 5.82 -7.20
CA ASP A 469 7.34 4.59 -7.92
C ASP A 469 8.03 3.36 -7.30
N PRO A 470 7.36 2.64 -6.38
CA PRO A 470 7.94 1.47 -5.72
C PRO A 470 8.08 0.27 -6.67
N VAL A 471 7.26 0.18 -7.72
CA VAL A 471 7.34 -0.92 -8.71
C VAL A 471 8.62 -0.76 -9.53
N GLN A 472 8.92 0.47 -9.97
CA GLN A 472 10.17 0.76 -10.67
C GLN A 472 11.40 0.47 -9.79
N ALA A 473 11.32 0.78 -8.50
CA ALA A 473 12.40 0.51 -7.55
C ALA A 473 12.68 -0.99 -7.42
N VAL A 474 11.65 -1.84 -7.21
CA VAL A 474 11.86 -3.31 -7.11
C VAL A 474 12.24 -3.94 -8.43
N ARG A 475 11.75 -3.40 -9.57
CA ARG A 475 12.15 -3.85 -10.91
C ARG A 475 13.64 -3.59 -11.16
N SER A 476 14.11 -2.37 -10.87
CA SER A 476 15.52 -2.01 -10.97
C SER A 476 16.39 -2.86 -10.05
N TRP A 477 15.93 -3.10 -8.82
CA TRP A 477 16.59 -3.98 -7.87
C TRP A 477 16.70 -5.43 -8.39
N LYS A 478 15.59 -5.99 -8.89
CA LYS A 478 15.57 -7.36 -9.44
C LYS A 478 16.52 -7.51 -10.64
N THR A 479 16.57 -6.49 -11.51
CA THR A 479 17.40 -6.52 -12.72
C THR A 479 18.88 -6.32 -12.42
N SER A 480 19.23 -5.37 -11.52
CA SER A 480 20.62 -5.07 -11.19
C SER A 480 21.22 -5.99 -10.14
N GLY A 481 20.38 -6.69 -9.37
CA GLY A 481 20.79 -7.46 -8.18
C GLY A 481 21.18 -6.58 -6.99
N LYS A 482 21.27 -5.25 -7.14
CA LYS A 482 21.72 -4.32 -6.11
C LYS A 482 20.53 -3.77 -5.32
N ALA A 483 20.50 -4.07 -4.02
CA ALA A 483 19.47 -3.55 -3.11
C ALA A 483 19.61 -2.02 -2.97
N PRO A 484 18.50 -1.26 -3.00
CA PRO A 484 18.55 0.18 -2.78
C PRO A 484 18.89 0.49 -1.31
N ASP A 485 19.93 1.29 -1.10
CA ASP A 485 20.29 1.81 0.23
C ASP A 485 19.60 3.15 0.54
N GLN A 486 19.07 3.78 -0.49
CA GLN A 486 18.35 5.04 -0.42
C GLN A 486 17.37 5.17 -1.58
N ILE A 487 16.32 5.95 -1.37
CA ILE A 487 15.36 6.38 -2.40
C ILE A 487 15.19 7.90 -2.33
N VAL A 488 14.75 8.50 -3.40
CA VAL A 488 14.33 9.91 -3.43
C VAL A 488 12.83 9.93 -3.63
N VAL A 489 12.12 10.59 -2.72
CA VAL A 489 10.69 10.83 -2.83
C VAL A 489 10.43 12.31 -3.12
N THR A 490 9.32 12.61 -3.79
CA THR A 490 8.84 13.98 -3.95
C THR A 490 7.66 14.19 -3.00
N THR A 491 7.72 15.22 -2.18
CA THR A 491 6.62 15.61 -1.29
C THR A 491 5.94 16.87 -1.81
N SER A 492 4.61 16.91 -1.76
CA SER A 492 3.80 18.05 -2.18
C SER A 492 2.49 18.10 -1.39
N GLY A 493 1.78 19.24 -1.38
CA GLY A 493 0.48 19.34 -0.72
C GLY A 493 0.00 20.77 -0.59
N THR A 494 -1.26 20.94 -0.18
CA THR A 494 -1.84 22.26 0.03
C THR A 494 -1.15 22.95 1.22
N GLY A 495 -0.49 24.07 0.95
CA GLY A 495 0.30 24.81 1.96
C GLY A 495 1.73 24.30 2.14
N TRP A 496 2.14 23.25 1.41
CA TRP A 496 3.48 22.70 1.45
C TRP A 496 4.22 22.94 0.11
N PRO A 497 5.46 23.43 0.12
CA PRO A 497 6.25 23.51 -1.10
C PRO A 497 6.59 22.10 -1.60
N THR A 498 6.60 21.92 -2.92
CA THR A 498 7.11 20.68 -3.52
C THR A 498 8.60 20.56 -3.23
N ARG A 499 9.01 19.45 -2.63
CA ARG A 499 10.41 19.16 -2.26
C ARG A 499 10.79 17.74 -2.64
N LYS A 500 12.06 17.54 -2.94
CA LYS A 500 12.65 16.20 -3.01
C LYS A 500 13.31 15.88 -1.66
N ARG A 501 13.12 14.65 -1.21
CA ARG A 501 13.67 14.19 0.07
C ARG A 501 14.43 12.89 -0.12
N LEU A 502 15.63 12.81 0.45
CA LEU A 502 16.37 11.56 0.56
C LEU A 502 15.74 10.72 1.69
N VAL A 503 15.41 9.47 1.41
CA VAL A 503 14.95 8.50 2.41
C VAL A 503 15.91 7.33 2.43
N CYS A 504 16.43 7.00 3.59
CA CYS A 504 17.45 5.97 3.77
C CYS A 504 16.85 4.62 4.13
N ALA A 505 17.48 3.54 3.69
CA ALA A 505 17.10 2.20 4.12
C ALA A 505 17.26 2.06 5.64
N TYR A 506 16.17 1.65 6.32
CA TYR A 506 16.17 1.46 7.76
C TYR A 506 17.25 0.46 8.23
N PRO A 507 17.99 0.71 9.33
CA PRO A 507 17.73 1.72 10.36
C PRO A 507 18.44 3.08 10.15
N ASN A 508 19.01 3.35 8.97
CA ASN A 508 19.62 4.64 8.70
C ASN A 508 18.53 5.70 8.50
N VAL A 509 18.90 6.95 8.78
CA VAL A 509 18.09 8.16 8.59
C VAL A 509 18.83 9.13 7.69
N SER A 510 18.10 10.05 7.09
CA SER A 510 18.67 11.14 6.33
C SER A 510 19.32 12.16 7.28
N LYS A 511 20.51 12.63 6.96
CA LYS A 511 21.26 13.63 7.74
C LYS A 511 21.69 14.77 6.83
N TYR A 512 21.30 15.98 7.15
CA TYR A 512 21.73 17.16 6.44
C TYR A 512 23.25 17.38 6.62
N THR A 513 23.95 17.73 5.54
CA THR A 513 25.42 17.95 5.57
C THR A 513 25.81 19.28 6.18
N GLY A 514 24.84 20.16 6.47
CA GLY A 514 25.05 21.51 7.00
C GLY A 514 25.30 22.57 5.93
N ASN A 515 25.33 22.22 4.65
CA ASN A 515 25.56 23.12 3.54
C ASN A 515 24.59 22.86 2.39
N GLY A 516 24.18 23.92 1.69
CA GLY A 516 23.32 23.84 0.50
C GLY A 516 21.83 23.95 0.81
N ASP A 517 21.02 23.79 -0.24
CA ASP A 517 19.57 23.86 -0.14
C ASP A 517 19.00 22.61 0.55
N THR A 518 18.18 22.79 1.57
CA THR A 518 17.50 21.69 2.29
C THR A 518 16.39 21.01 1.47
N ALA A 519 16.03 21.55 0.32
CA ALA A 519 15.12 20.93 -0.64
C ALA A 519 15.83 20.04 -1.67
N ASP A 520 17.16 20.03 -1.69
CA ASP A 520 17.97 19.20 -2.58
C ASP A 520 18.49 17.95 -1.83
N PRO A 521 18.05 16.74 -2.20
CA PRO A 521 18.50 15.50 -1.57
C PRO A 521 20.02 15.24 -1.69
N ALA A 522 20.71 15.90 -2.62
CA ALA A 522 22.18 15.82 -2.75
C ALA A 522 22.93 16.40 -1.54
N ASN A 523 22.28 17.26 -0.75
CA ASN A 523 22.85 17.86 0.46
C ASN A 523 22.62 17.02 1.73
N PHE A 524 22.19 15.78 1.55
CA PHE A 524 21.95 14.83 2.65
C PHE A 524 22.74 13.54 2.45
N THR A 525 23.00 12.86 3.55
CA THR A 525 23.67 11.55 3.57
C THR A 525 22.92 10.58 4.48
N CYS A 526 23.01 9.28 4.16
CA CYS A 526 22.45 8.24 5.02
C CYS A 526 23.40 7.89 6.16
N GLY A 527 22.90 7.89 7.39
CA GLY A 527 23.66 7.54 8.58
C GLY A 527 22.81 6.95 9.68
N ARG A 528 23.47 6.39 10.72
CA ARG A 528 22.74 5.91 11.90
C ARG A 528 22.07 7.09 12.62
N PRO A 529 20.88 6.84 13.24
CA PRO A 529 20.20 7.85 14.04
C PRO A 529 21.05 8.47 15.13
#